data_a617737bead2a01d4375743d3730bc7d
#
_entry.id   a617737bead2a01d4375743d3730bc7d
#
_cell.length_a   1.000
_cell.length_b   1.000
_cell.length_c   1.000
_cell.angle_alpha   90.00
_cell.angle_beta   90.00
_cell.angle_gamma   90.00
#
_symmetry.space_group_name_H-M   'P 1'
#
loop_
_entity.id
_entity.type
_entity.pdbx_description
1 polymer ?
#
loop_
_entity_poly.entity_id
_entity_poly.type
_entity_poly.pdbx_seq_one_letter_code
_entity_poly.pdbx_strand_id
1 'polypeptide(L)'
;LSESRAKAFVAYMKDKEKMDPSLMKVNWMGEDWIGLRQEVTKSDLANKKEILEILDIQDINKRKAKLHALNGGRTYKILLDKYYPPLRRIDYTLAYIARPFDVNEAKQVIKTKPQYLSLNEMFLVANSYDKGSDQFKEVFDIAVRLYPTDPIAQLNTAALEIETGAYDPAISRLQGINLPEAWNNLGVAYAMKKDYTTAMQYFDQAAQAGMQDAAANRDELAAWLAEQ
;
A
#
# COMPACT_ATOMS: atom_id res chain seq x y z
N LEU A 1 -14.22 -17.56 30.27
CA LEU A 1 -14.98 -17.42 29.01
C LEU A 1 -14.17 -16.76 27.91
N SER A 2 -13.47 -15.62 28.12
CA SER A 2 -12.67 -14.98 27.07
C SER A 2 -11.47 -15.84 26.65
N GLU A 3 -10.76 -16.41 27.59
CA GLU A 3 -9.68 -17.37 27.36
C GLU A 3 -10.16 -18.58 26.56
N SER A 4 -11.27 -19.17 26.96
CA SER A 4 -11.83 -20.35 26.26
C SER A 4 -12.20 -20.04 24.81
N ARG A 5 -12.74 -18.83 24.55
CA ARG A 5 -13.03 -18.37 23.19
C ARG A 5 -11.77 -18.16 22.37
N ALA A 6 -10.72 -17.52 22.93
CA ALA A 6 -9.45 -17.32 22.26
C ALA A 6 -8.81 -18.66 21.88
N LYS A 7 -8.79 -19.62 22.82
CA LYS A 7 -8.27 -20.99 22.56
C LYS A 7 -9.09 -21.75 21.51
N ALA A 8 -10.42 -21.63 21.54
CA ALA A 8 -11.29 -22.25 20.53
C ALA A 8 -11.05 -21.65 19.13
N PHE A 9 -10.79 -20.35 19.04
CA PHE A 9 -10.47 -19.70 17.77
C PHE A 9 -9.11 -20.20 17.22
N VAL A 10 -8.08 -20.33 18.07
CA VAL A 10 -6.80 -20.92 17.68
C VAL A 10 -6.97 -22.34 17.15
N ALA A 11 -7.77 -23.16 17.84
CA ALA A 11 -8.07 -24.52 17.40
C ALA A 11 -8.77 -24.53 16.04
N TYR A 12 -9.72 -23.63 15.81
CA TYR A 12 -10.39 -23.46 14.53
C TYR A 12 -9.40 -23.09 13.42
N MET A 13 -8.54 -22.07 13.64
CA MET A 13 -7.54 -21.63 12.66
C MET A 13 -6.56 -22.75 12.30
N LYS A 14 -6.12 -23.54 13.29
CA LYS A 14 -5.29 -24.72 13.05
C LYS A 14 -6.01 -25.76 12.18
N ASP A 15 -7.26 -26.04 12.50
CA ASP A 15 -8.00 -27.18 11.93
C ASP A 15 -8.54 -26.86 10.53
N LYS A 16 -9.12 -25.68 10.36
CA LYS A 16 -9.77 -25.25 9.12
C LYS A 16 -8.82 -24.54 8.18
N GLU A 17 -8.04 -23.61 8.70
CA GLU A 17 -7.17 -22.74 7.88
C GLU A 17 -5.73 -23.30 7.79
N LYS A 18 -5.44 -24.43 8.47
CA LYS A 18 -4.11 -25.08 8.50
C LYS A 18 -2.98 -24.15 8.98
N MET A 19 -3.32 -23.15 9.79
CA MET A 19 -2.33 -22.24 10.36
C MET A 19 -1.55 -22.91 11.49
N ASP A 20 -0.23 -22.68 11.54
CA ASP A 20 0.62 -23.14 12.64
C ASP A 20 0.32 -22.34 13.92
N PRO A 21 -0.12 -22.99 15.01
CA PRO A 21 -0.38 -22.30 16.28
C PRO A 21 0.84 -21.58 16.87
N SER A 22 2.06 -22.01 16.55
CA SER A 22 3.28 -21.35 17.03
C SER A 22 3.45 -19.92 16.51
N LEU A 23 2.81 -19.60 15.40
CA LEU A 23 2.78 -18.25 14.80
C LEU A 23 1.73 -17.33 15.44
N MET A 24 0.87 -17.87 16.31
CA MET A 24 -0.23 -17.13 16.89
C MET A 24 0.13 -16.57 18.26
N LYS A 25 0.09 -15.27 18.44
CA LYS A 25 0.14 -14.61 19.76
C LYS A 25 -1.30 -14.46 20.26
N VAL A 26 -1.63 -15.16 21.34
CA VAL A 26 -2.99 -15.20 21.88
C VAL A 26 -3.05 -14.45 23.18
N ASN A 27 -3.95 -13.46 23.24
CA ASN A 27 -4.22 -12.72 24.46
C ASN A 27 -5.74 -12.74 24.75
N TRP A 28 -6.09 -12.56 26.01
CA TRP A 28 -7.49 -12.42 26.45
C TRP A 28 -7.57 -11.36 27.55
N MET A 29 -8.55 -10.47 27.44
CA MET A 29 -8.68 -9.33 28.37
C MET A 29 -9.72 -9.59 29.48
N GLY A 30 -10.40 -10.73 29.48
CA GLY A 30 -11.52 -10.98 30.37
C GLY A 30 -12.76 -10.21 29.92
N GLU A 31 -13.09 -9.14 30.64
CA GLU A 31 -14.19 -8.23 30.30
C GLU A 31 -13.65 -6.96 29.65
N ASP A 32 -14.24 -6.55 28.54
CA ASP A 32 -13.87 -5.33 27.82
C ASP A 32 -14.46 -4.08 28.51
N TRP A 33 -13.81 -3.66 29.59
CA TRP A 33 -14.22 -2.47 30.34
C TRP A 33 -14.06 -1.16 29.56
N ILE A 34 -13.09 -1.11 28.66
CA ILE A 34 -12.85 0.05 27.79
C ILE A 34 -13.99 0.16 26.78
N GLY A 35 -14.31 -0.92 26.11
CA GLY A 35 -15.43 -0.96 25.18
C GLY A 35 -16.76 -0.67 25.86
N LEU A 36 -16.99 -1.23 27.05
CA LEU A 36 -18.21 -0.93 27.81
C LEU A 36 -18.32 0.56 28.13
N ARG A 37 -17.22 1.20 28.55
CA ARG A 37 -17.18 2.65 28.81
C ARG A 37 -17.54 3.44 27.55
N GLN A 38 -16.99 3.08 26.40
CA GLN A 38 -17.26 3.75 25.13
C GLN A 38 -18.74 3.65 24.74
N GLU A 39 -19.31 2.45 24.85
CA GLU A 39 -20.71 2.22 24.53
C GLU A 39 -21.66 2.97 25.50
N VAL A 40 -21.37 2.93 26.80
CA VAL A 40 -22.13 3.69 27.80
C VAL A 40 -21.99 5.20 27.55
N THR A 41 -20.83 5.69 27.18
CA THR A 41 -20.61 7.11 26.87
C THR A 41 -21.49 7.60 25.73
N LYS A 42 -21.70 6.77 24.71
CA LYS A 42 -22.56 7.08 23.56
C LYS A 42 -24.06 6.87 23.83
N SER A 43 -24.40 6.22 24.93
CA SER A 43 -25.77 5.81 25.22
C SER A 43 -26.64 6.92 25.80
N ASP A 44 -27.97 6.73 25.75
CA ASP A 44 -29.00 7.58 26.42
C ASP A 44 -29.49 7.00 27.75
N LEU A 45 -28.63 6.19 28.39
CA LEU A 45 -28.99 5.61 29.69
C LEU A 45 -29.19 6.69 30.76
N ALA A 46 -30.32 6.67 31.43
CA ALA A 46 -30.67 7.67 32.48
C ALA A 46 -29.63 7.72 33.61
N ASN A 47 -29.02 6.57 33.93
CA ASN A 47 -28.00 6.44 34.97
C ASN A 47 -26.56 6.30 34.39
N LYS A 48 -26.31 6.82 33.18
CA LYS A 48 -25.03 6.84 32.50
C LYS A 48 -23.89 7.36 33.38
N LYS A 49 -24.10 8.49 34.09
CA LYS A 49 -23.08 9.08 34.95
C LYS A 49 -22.65 8.13 36.06
N GLU A 50 -23.60 7.52 36.75
CA GLU A 50 -23.34 6.56 37.83
C GLU A 50 -22.56 5.33 37.32
N ILE A 51 -22.94 4.82 36.14
CA ILE A 51 -22.22 3.70 35.50
C ILE A 51 -20.77 4.08 35.22
N LEU A 52 -20.53 5.26 34.66
CA LEU A 52 -19.17 5.73 34.34
C LEU A 52 -18.34 5.90 35.62
N GLU A 53 -18.91 6.43 36.70
CA GLU A 53 -18.22 6.53 37.98
C GLU A 53 -17.90 5.13 38.57
N ILE A 54 -18.77 4.16 38.41
CA ILE A 54 -18.49 2.78 38.83
C ILE A 54 -17.37 2.16 37.98
N LEU A 55 -17.32 2.47 36.69
CA LEU A 55 -16.26 1.98 35.79
C LEU A 55 -14.88 2.55 36.12
N ASP A 56 -14.80 3.66 36.86
CA ASP A 56 -13.52 4.24 37.33
C ASP A 56 -12.94 3.50 38.56
N ILE A 57 -13.72 2.63 39.19
CA ILE A 57 -13.21 1.85 40.32
C ILE A 57 -12.11 0.88 39.85
N GLN A 58 -10.93 0.99 40.42
CA GLN A 58 -9.77 0.18 40.02
C GLN A 58 -9.96 -1.32 40.37
N ASP A 59 -10.54 -1.60 41.52
CA ASP A 59 -10.82 -2.96 41.96
C ASP A 59 -11.96 -3.58 41.14
N ILE A 60 -11.60 -4.58 40.33
CA ILE A 60 -12.57 -5.26 39.43
C ILE A 60 -13.70 -5.91 40.16
N ASN A 61 -13.47 -6.50 41.34
CA ASN A 61 -14.55 -7.17 42.11
C ASN A 61 -15.52 -6.16 42.69
N LYS A 62 -15.02 -5.04 43.23
CA LYS A 62 -15.84 -3.94 43.71
C LYS A 62 -16.64 -3.29 42.59
N ARG A 63 -15.98 -3.08 41.41
CA ARG A 63 -16.65 -2.58 40.21
C ARG A 63 -17.83 -3.47 39.80
N LYS A 64 -17.60 -4.77 39.70
CA LYS A 64 -18.63 -5.75 39.36
C LYS A 64 -19.77 -5.73 40.40
N ALA A 65 -19.46 -5.81 41.69
CA ALA A 65 -20.44 -5.81 42.73
C ALA A 65 -21.34 -4.57 42.67
N LYS A 66 -20.75 -3.38 42.45
CA LYS A 66 -21.53 -2.13 42.33
C LYS A 66 -22.37 -2.09 41.05
N LEU A 67 -21.87 -2.54 39.93
CA LEU A 67 -22.66 -2.64 38.68
C LEU A 67 -23.85 -3.60 38.86
N HIS A 68 -23.62 -4.75 39.49
CA HIS A 68 -24.68 -5.72 39.78
C HIS A 68 -25.76 -5.18 40.71
N ALA A 69 -25.37 -4.37 41.69
CA ALA A 69 -26.30 -3.81 42.67
C ALA A 69 -27.06 -2.58 42.15
N LEU A 70 -26.57 -1.91 41.10
CA LEU A 70 -27.12 -0.65 40.62
C LEU A 70 -28.58 -0.79 40.19
N ASN A 71 -29.45 0.04 40.81
CA ASN A 71 -30.90 0.04 40.61
C ASN A 71 -31.56 -1.35 40.84
N GLY A 72 -31.05 -2.07 41.86
CA GLY A 72 -31.56 -3.42 42.17
C GLY A 72 -31.33 -4.44 41.06
N GLY A 73 -30.21 -4.29 40.33
CA GLY A 73 -29.80 -5.17 39.25
C GLY A 73 -30.39 -4.87 37.87
N ARG A 74 -31.37 -3.96 37.78
CA ARG A 74 -32.06 -3.62 36.52
C ARG A 74 -31.09 -3.04 35.50
N THR A 75 -30.19 -2.14 35.92
CA THR A 75 -29.17 -1.55 35.07
C THR A 75 -28.22 -2.61 34.50
N TYR A 76 -27.77 -3.53 35.38
CA TYR A 76 -26.88 -4.61 34.95
C TYR A 76 -27.53 -5.51 33.89
N LYS A 77 -28.83 -5.80 34.05
CA LYS A 77 -29.58 -6.56 33.03
C LYS A 77 -29.60 -5.84 31.67
N ILE A 78 -29.84 -4.52 31.68
CA ILE A 78 -29.79 -3.72 30.44
C ILE A 78 -28.40 -3.77 29.81
N LEU A 79 -27.32 -3.67 30.61
CA LEU A 79 -25.98 -3.78 30.13
C LEU A 79 -25.71 -5.15 29.49
N LEU A 80 -26.17 -6.25 30.12
CA LEU A 80 -26.00 -7.60 29.59
C LEU A 80 -26.73 -7.83 28.26
N ASP A 81 -27.93 -7.27 28.14
CA ASP A 81 -28.79 -7.52 26.98
C ASP A 81 -28.44 -6.64 25.78
N LYS A 82 -27.97 -5.41 26.00
CA LYS A 82 -27.77 -4.43 24.93
C LYS A 82 -26.33 -4.04 24.69
N TYR A 83 -25.50 -3.92 25.72
CA TYR A 83 -24.16 -3.34 25.63
C TYR A 83 -23.05 -4.36 25.67
N TYR A 84 -23.18 -5.48 26.34
CA TYR A 84 -22.18 -6.55 26.34
C TYR A 84 -22.14 -7.40 25.07
N PRO A 85 -23.24 -7.67 24.33
CA PRO A 85 -23.18 -8.53 23.16
C PRO A 85 -22.16 -8.07 22.10
N PRO A 86 -22.11 -6.80 21.67
CA PRO A 86 -21.12 -6.32 20.70
C PRO A 86 -19.67 -6.37 21.22
N LEU A 87 -19.49 -6.39 22.55
CA LEU A 87 -18.16 -6.48 23.17
C LEU A 87 -17.64 -7.93 23.28
N ARG A 88 -18.48 -8.93 22.98
CA ARG A 88 -18.13 -10.35 23.00
C ARG A 88 -17.55 -10.77 21.65
N ARG A 89 -16.51 -10.08 21.19
CA ARG A 89 -15.86 -10.34 19.91
C ARG A 89 -14.48 -10.98 20.07
N ILE A 90 -13.96 -11.47 18.97
CA ILE A 90 -12.57 -11.85 18.81
C ILE A 90 -12.00 -10.89 17.79
N ASP A 91 -10.96 -10.15 18.18
CA ASP A 91 -10.19 -9.32 17.27
C ASP A 91 -8.90 -10.08 16.94
N TYR A 92 -8.56 -10.13 15.67
CA TYR A 92 -7.30 -10.72 15.21
C TYR A 92 -6.62 -9.81 14.20
N THR A 93 -5.31 -9.84 14.20
CA THR A 93 -4.48 -9.14 13.23
C THR A 93 -3.58 -10.16 12.56
N LEU A 94 -3.58 -10.20 11.25
CA LEU A 94 -2.62 -10.96 10.46
C LEU A 94 -1.41 -10.06 10.17
N ALA A 95 -0.26 -10.43 10.73
CA ALA A 95 1.01 -9.84 10.35
C ALA A 95 1.76 -10.87 9.50
N TYR A 96 2.15 -10.46 8.31
CA TYR A 96 2.94 -11.31 7.41
C TYR A 96 4.15 -10.54 6.91
N ILE A 97 5.23 -11.26 6.68
CA ILE A 97 6.41 -10.74 5.98
C ILE A 97 6.31 -11.28 4.56
N ALA A 98 5.99 -10.41 3.63
CA ALA A 98 6.03 -10.75 2.22
C ALA A 98 7.51 -10.96 1.83
N ARG A 99 7.88 -12.17 1.39
CA ARG A 99 9.16 -12.36 0.72
C ARG A 99 9.06 -11.84 -0.71
N PRO A 100 10.12 -11.26 -1.25
CA PRO A 100 10.13 -10.94 -2.68
C PRO A 100 10.03 -12.23 -3.51
N PHE A 101 9.40 -12.14 -4.65
CA PHE A 101 9.42 -13.20 -5.65
C PHE A 101 10.79 -13.27 -6.31
N ASP A 102 11.32 -14.47 -6.55
CA ASP A 102 12.41 -14.60 -7.49
C ASP A 102 11.93 -14.35 -8.93
N VAL A 103 12.86 -14.09 -9.86
CA VAL A 103 12.51 -13.72 -11.23
C VAL A 103 11.66 -14.78 -11.95
N ASN A 104 11.90 -16.07 -11.69
CA ASN A 104 11.16 -17.15 -12.34
C ASN A 104 9.73 -17.26 -11.79
N GLU A 105 9.58 -17.12 -10.47
CA GLU A 105 8.26 -17.01 -9.82
C GLU A 105 7.52 -15.77 -10.33
N ALA A 106 8.20 -14.62 -10.36
CA ALA A 106 7.62 -13.37 -10.82
C ALA A 106 7.13 -13.44 -12.29
N LYS A 107 7.85 -14.15 -13.18
CA LYS A 107 7.43 -14.44 -14.56
C LYS A 107 6.11 -15.22 -14.65
N GLN A 108 5.81 -16.06 -13.68
CA GLN A 108 4.53 -16.78 -13.63
C GLN A 108 3.43 -15.91 -13.00
N VAL A 109 3.79 -15.18 -11.96
CA VAL A 109 2.85 -14.31 -11.24
C VAL A 109 2.38 -13.16 -12.13
N ILE A 110 3.27 -12.56 -12.92
CA ILE A 110 2.92 -11.42 -13.79
C ILE A 110 1.84 -11.79 -14.83
N LYS A 111 1.82 -13.05 -15.28
CA LYS A 111 0.84 -13.54 -16.25
C LYS A 111 -0.55 -13.78 -15.66
N THR A 112 -0.63 -14.07 -14.36
CA THR A 112 -1.86 -14.53 -13.71
C THR A 112 -2.38 -13.56 -12.66
N LYS A 113 -1.48 -12.96 -11.87
CA LYS A 113 -1.80 -12.10 -10.73
C LYS A 113 -0.77 -10.97 -10.61
N PRO A 114 -0.61 -10.13 -11.64
CA PRO A 114 0.43 -9.09 -11.68
C PRO A 114 0.35 -8.09 -10.52
N GLN A 115 -0.84 -7.90 -9.94
CA GLN A 115 -1.04 -7.03 -8.77
C GLN A 115 -0.33 -7.50 -7.48
N TYR A 116 0.24 -8.71 -7.47
CA TYR A 116 1.02 -9.22 -6.34
C TYR A 116 2.51 -8.87 -6.45
N LEU A 117 2.93 -8.40 -7.62
CA LEU A 117 4.31 -7.95 -7.84
C LEU A 117 4.45 -6.47 -7.49
N SER A 118 5.54 -6.14 -6.83
CA SER A 118 6.00 -4.76 -6.74
C SER A 118 6.52 -4.27 -8.09
N LEU A 119 6.58 -2.95 -8.27
CA LEU A 119 7.14 -2.35 -9.48
C LEU A 119 8.58 -2.80 -9.74
N ASN A 120 9.40 -2.92 -8.67
CA ASN A 120 10.77 -3.41 -8.79
C ASN A 120 10.84 -4.86 -9.31
N GLU A 121 9.97 -5.75 -8.82
CA GLU A 121 9.90 -7.13 -9.32
C GLU A 121 9.47 -7.17 -10.78
N MET A 122 8.54 -6.31 -11.21
CA MET A 122 8.18 -6.19 -12.61
C MET A 122 9.38 -5.76 -13.47
N PHE A 123 10.18 -4.81 -13.01
CA PHE A 123 11.40 -4.41 -13.73
C PHE A 123 12.44 -5.52 -13.78
N LEU A 124 12.59 -6.31 -12.73
CA LEU A 124 13.46 -7.50 -12.77
C LEU A 124 12.97 -8.53 -13.80
N VAL A 125 11.65 -8.72 -13.90
CA VAL A 125 11.05 -9.58 -14.94
C VAL A 125 11.31 -9.01 -16.34
N ALA A 126 11.08 -7.70 -16.55
CA ALA A 126 11.36 -7.06 -17.84
C ALA A 126 12.81 -7.27 -18.26
N ASN A 127 13.76 -6.95 -17.38
CA ASN A 127 15.21 -7.06 -17.64
C ASN A 127 15.69 -8.51 -17.83
N SER A 128 14.85 -9.50 -17.57
CA SER A 128 15.14 -10.92 -17.82
C SER A 128 14.73 -11.39 -19.23
N TYR A 129 14.11 -10.53 -20.02
CA TYR A 129 13.81 -10.73 -21.42
C TYR A 129 14.77 -9.91 -22.30
N ASP A 130 14.86 -10.26 -23.58
CA ASP A 130 15.61 -9.47 -24.55
C ASP A 130 14.97 -8.08 -24.70
N LYS A 131 15.80 -7.04 -24.64
CA LYS A 131 15.35 -5.65 -24.81
C LYS A 131 14.58 -5.50 -26.13
N GLY A 132 13.42 -4.85 -26.07
CA GLY A 132 12.57 -4.63 -27.22
C GLY A 132 11.72 -5.83 -27.67
N SER A 133 11.86 -7.01 -27.03
CA SER A 133 10.97 -8.15 -27.27
C SER A 133 9.52 -7.84 -26.86
N ASP A 134 8.55 -8.60 -27.37
CA ASP A 134 7.16 -8.43 -27.00
C ASP A 134 6.93 -8.69 -25.51
N GLN A 135 7.64 -9.66 -24.91
CA GLN A 135 7.57 -9.94 -23.51
C GLN A 135 8.11 -8.77 -22.66
N PHE A 136 9.21 -8.15 -23.11
CA PHE A 136 9.77 -6.97 -22.47
C PHE A 136 8.74 -5.82 -22.43
N LYS A 137 8.13 -5.52 -23.58
CA LYS A 137 7.09 -4.48 -23.73
C LYS A 137 5.86 -4.76 -22.87
N GLU A 138 5.35 -6.00 -22.90
CA GLU A 138 4.18 -6.42 -22.14
C GLU A 138 4.34 -6.15 -20.63
N VAL A 139 5.52 -6.36 -20.07
CA VAL A 139 5.78 -6.08 -18.65
C VAL A 139 5.62 -4.58 -18.34
N PHE A 140 6.13 -3.69 -19.19
CA PHE A 140 5.96 -2.24 -18.99
C PHE A 140 4.50 -1.79 -19.14
N ASP A 141 3.76 -2.37 -20.08
CA ASP A 141 2.32 -2.11 -20.23
C ASP A 141 1.54 -2.53 -18.97
N ILE A 142 1.90 -3.67 -18.39
CA ILE A 142 1.32 -4.12 -17.11
C ILE A 142 1.70 -3.16 -15.98
N ALA A 143 2.97 -2.78 -15.89
CA ALA A 143 3.48 -1.90 -14.84
C ALA A 143 2.75 -0.54 -14.86
N VAL A 144 2.65 0.11 -16.01
CA VAL A 144 1.95 1.39 -16.15
C VAL A 144 0.45 1.28 -15.85
N ARG A 145 -0.18 0.18 -16.24
CA ARG A 145 -1.60 -0.04 -15.96
C ARG A 145 -1.89 -0.22 -14.46
N LEU A 146 -0.99 -0.88 -13.72
CA LEU A 146 -1.14 -1.09 -12.28
C LEU A 146 -0.63 0.07 -11.43
N TYR A 147 0.35 0.82 -11.92
CA TYR A 147 0.96 1.97 -11.27
C TYR A 147 0.86 3.24 -12.13
N PRO A 148 -0.37 3.67 -12.49
CA PRO A 148 -0.57 4.74 -13.48
C PRO A 148 -0.07 6.12 -13.02
N THR A 149 0.12 6.31 -11.73
CA THR A 149 0.61 7.58 -11.16
C THR A 149 2.06 7.49 -10.67
N ASP A 150 2.70 6.32 -10.79
CA ASP A 150 4.09 6.15 -10.39
C ASP A 150 5.02 6.76 -11.45
N PRO A 151 5.86 7.75 -11.08
CA PRO A 151 6.72 8.44 -12.04
C PRO A 151 7.78 7.53 -12.66
N ILE A 152 8.23 6.51 -11.95
CA ILE A 152 9.25 5.57 -12.47
C ILE A 152 8.62 4.62 -13.50
N ALA A 153 7.39 4.14 -13.23
CA ALA A 153 6.65 3.35 -14.22
C ALA A 153 6.42 4.13 -15.52
N GLN A 154 6.01 5.41 -15.39
CA GLN A 154 5.80 6.30 -16.52
C GLN A 154 7.11 6.57 -17.28
N LEU A 155 8.18 6.87 -16.56
CA LEU A 155 9.50 7.16 -17.13
C LEU A 155 10.04 5.98 -17.95
N ASN A 156 10.00 4.77 -17.40
CA ASN A 156 10.53 3.58 -18.09
C ASN A 156 9.70 3.21 -19.31
N THR A 157 8.37 3.36 -19.23
CA THR A 157 7.51 3.13 -20.40
C THR A 157 7.76 4.17 -21.48
N ALA A 158 7.93 5.44 -21.11
CA ALA A 158 8.26 6.48 -22.08
C ALA A 158 9.62 6.26 -22.76
N ALA A 159 10.61 5.76 -22.02
CA ALA A 159 11.91 5.39 -22.62
C ALA A 159 11.72 4.32 -23.70
N LEU A 160 10.91 3.30 -23.44
CA LEU A 160 10.59 2.26 -24.42
C LEU A 160 9.80 2.83 -25.63
N GLU A 161 8.87 3.74 -25.39
CA GLU A 161 8.11 4.44 -26.46
C GLU A 161 9.06 5.23 -27.36
N ILE A 162 10.06 5.92 -26.79
CA ILE A 162 11.10 6.65 -27.55
C ILE A 162 11.94 5.68 -28.38
N GLU A 163 12.44 4.59 -27.79
CA GLU A 163 13.22 3.58 -28.50
C GLU A 163 12.47 2.95 -29.68
N THR A 164 11.15 2.84 -29.59
CA THR A 164 10.30 2.28 -30.64
C THR A 164 9.74 3.33 -31.60
N GLY A 165 10.10 4.60 -31.45
CA GLY A 165 9.68 5.70 -32.33
C GLY A 165 8.32 6.29 -32.00
N ALA A 166 7.70 5.90 -30.88
CA ALA A 166 6.42 6.43 -30.43
C ALA A 166 6.60 7.72 -29.60
N TYR A 167 7.10 8.77 -30.23
CA TYR A 167 7.52 10.00 -29.54
C TYR A 167 6.36 10.77 -28.91
N ASP A 168 5.20 10.89 -29.56
CA ASP A 168 4.06 11.64 -29.04
C ASP A 168 3.45 10.99 -27.78
N PRO A 169 3.22 9.69 -27.70
CA PRO A 169 2.89 9.00 -26.47
C PRO A 169 3.89 9.25 -25.34
N ALA A 170 5.20 9.11 -25.63
CA ALA A 170 6.25 9.33 -24.66
C ALA A 170 6.25 10.77 -24.10
N ILE A 171 6.12 11.78 -24.97
CA ILE A 171 6.02 13.18 -24.57
C ILE A 171 4.81 13.38 -23.67
N SER A 172 3.64 12.89 -24.06
CA SER A 172 2.39 13.02 -23.27
C SER A 172 2.52 12.38 -21.89
N ARG A 173 3.23 11.26 -21.81
CA ARG A 173 3.47 10.52 -20.57
C ARG A 173 4.43 11.25 -19.64
N LEU A 174 5.48 11.86 -20.18
CA LEU A 174 6.52 12.54 -19.41
C LEU A 174 6.16 13.96 -18.99
N GLN A 175 5.18 14.57 -19.67
CA GLN A 175 4.70 15.91 -19.32
C GLN A 175 4.17 15.93 -17.88
N GLY A 176 4.72 16.81 -17.05
CA GLY A 176 4.36 16.97 -15.64
C GLY A 176 5.16 16.11 -14.67
N ILE A 177 6.04 15.21 -15.15
CA ILE A 177 6.98 14.49 -14.30
C ILE A 177 8.19 15.39 -14.03
N ASN A 178 8.36 15.78 -12.76
CA ASN A 178 9.42 16.69 -12.34
C ASN A 178 10.68 15.91 -11.89
N LEU A 179 11.30 15.19 -12.82
CA LEU A 179 12.51 14.42 -12.63
C LEU A 179 13.54 14.74 -13.75
N PRO A 180 14.83 14.85 -13.44
CA PRO A 180 15.86 15.10 -14.45
C PRO A 180 15.86 14.09 -15.58
N GLU A 181 15.61 12.82 -15.28
CA GLU A 181 15.51 11.73 -16.25
C GLU A 181 14.31 11.91 -17.20
N ALA A 182 13.19 12.43 -16.69
CA ALA A 182 12.04 12.72 -17.53
C ALA A 182 12.32 13.88 -18.48
N TRP A 183 12.99 14.93 -18.00
CA TRP A 183 13.39 16.06 -18.86
C TRP A 183 14.40 15.62 -19.91
N ASN A 184 15.39 14.79 -19.56
CA ASN A 184 16.33 14.23 -20.54
C ASN A 184 15.58 13.42 -21.63
N ASN A 185 14.66 12.55 -21.24
CA ASN A 185 13.87 11.76 -22.18
C ASN A 185 12.96 12.63 -23.05
N LEU A 186 12.37 13.70 -22.50
CA LEU A 186 11.67 14.72 -23.29
C LEU A 186 12.59 15.37 -24.31
N GLY A 187 13.80 15.73 -23.92
CA GLY A 187 14.82 16.27 -24.83
C GLY A 187 15.09 15.32 -25.99
N VAL A 188 15.30 14.03 -25.69
CA VAL A 188 15.50 13.00 -26.74
C VAL A 188 14.29 12.90 -27.66
N ALA A 189 13.09 12.81 -27.11
CA ALA A 189 11.84 12.67 -27.90
C ALA A 189 11.62 13.86 -28.83
N TYR A 190 11.85 15.09 -28.36
CA TYR A 190 11.75 16.31 -29.18
C TYR A 190 12.86 16.39 -30.25
N ALA A 191 14.08 15.98 -29.92
CA ALA A 191 15.18 15.92 -30.91
C ALA A 191 14.86 14.94 -32.05
N MET A 192 14.31 13.77 -31.71
CA MET A 192 13.88 12.77 -32.70
C MET A 192 12.71 13.26 -33.57
N LYS A 193 11.89 14.16 -33.04
CA LYS A 193 10.84 14.88 -33.81
C LYS A 193 11.37 16.09 -34.58
N LYS A 194 12.66 16.36 -34.51
CA LYS A 194 13.34 17.52 -35.12
C LYS A 194 12.93 18.87 -34.53
N ASP A 195 12.32 18.90 -33.36
CA ASP A 195 12.10 20.11 -32.57
C ASP A 195 13.32 20.35 -31.66
N TYR A 196 14.40 20.79 -32.30
CA TYR A 196 15.70 20.92 -31.63
C TYR A 196 15.70 22.05 -30.58
N THR A 197 14.87 23.07 -30.78
CA THR A 197 14.75 24.19 -29.82
C THR A 197 14.19 23.70 -28.50
N THR A 198 13.09 22.95 -28.54
CA THR A 198 12.48 22.37 -27.35
C THR A 198 13.36 21.30 -26.74
N ALA A 199 14.04 20.49 -27.55
CA ALA A 199 15.00 19.47 -27.08
C ALA A 199 16.13 20.11 -26.25
N MET A 200 16.73 21.19 -26.73
CA MET A 200 17.79 21.92 -26.02
C MET A 200 17.33 22.45 -24.68
N GLN A 201 16.10 23.01 -24.59
CA GLN A 201 15.54 23.50 -23.34
C GLN A 201 15.42 22.38 -22.28
N TYR A 202 14.94 21.22 -22.68
CA TYR A 202 14.79 20.07 -21.77
C TYR A 202 16.14 19.49 -21.36
N PHE A 203 17.11 19.39 -22.27
CA PHE A 203 18.47 18.97 -21.94
C PHE A 203 19.15 19.95 -20.98
N ASP A 204 18.99 21.25 -21.20
CA ASP A 204 19.52 22.27 -20.29
C ASP A 204 18.89 22.16 -18.89
N GLN A 205 17.57 21.95 -18.80
CA GLN A 205 16.87 21.78 -17.55
C GLN A 205 17.38 20.56 -16.78
N ALA A 206 17.54 19.42 -17.44
CA ALA A 206 18.06 18.20 -16.84
C ALA A 206 19.55 18.33 -16.43
N ALA A 207 20.37 18.96 -17.26
CA ALA A 207 21.78 19.23 -16.97
C ALA A 207 21.96 20.16 -15.77
N GLN A 208 21.17 21.22 -15.65
CA GLN A 208 21.14 22.12 -14.48
C GLN A 208 20.76 21.41 -13.19
N ALA A 209 19.95 20.35 -13.28
CA ALA A 209 19.62 19.48 -12.15
C ALA A 209 20.72 18.45 -11.84
N GLY A 210 21.86 18.49 -12.55
CA GLY A 210 23.03 17.66 -12.30
C GLY A 210 23.09 16.36 -13.11
N MET A 211 22.23 16.18 -14.11
CA MET A 211 22.26 14.98 -14.95
C MET A 211 23.33 15.09 -16.03
N GLN A 212 24.43 14.30 -15.90
CA GLN A 212 25.55 14.35 -16.83
C GLN A 212 25.20 13.89 -18.24
N ASP A 213 24.35 12.86 -18.37
CA ASP A 213 23.90 12.35 -19.67
C ASP A 213 23.14 13.42 -20.46
N ALA A 214 22.34 14.25 -19.78
CA ALA A 214 21.62 15.33 -20.41
C ALA A 214 22.55 16.44 -20.92
N ALA A 215 23.61 16.75 -20.17
CA ALA A 215 24.65 17.68 -20.61
C ALA A 215 25.37 17.15 -21.87
N ALA A 216 25.68 15.86 -21.88
CA ALA A 216 26.31 15.22 -23.06
C ALA A 216 25.37 15.24 -24.28
N ASN A 217 24.09 14.89 -24.11
CA ASN A 217 23.08 14.93 -25.18
C ASN A 217 22.90 16.34 -25.74
N ARG A 218 22.89 17.35 -24.86
CA ARG A 218 22.82 18.77 -25.25
C ARG A 218 24.00 19.16 -26.11
N ASP A 219 25.20 18.85 -25.65
CA ASP A 219 26.45 19.25 -26.33
C ASP A 219 26.59 18.54 -27.68
N GLU A 220 26.19 17.28 -27.78
CA GLU A 220 26.13 16.52 -29.04
C GLU A 220 25.13 17.14 -30.01
N LEU A 221 23.91 17.47 -29.55
CA LEU A 221 22.92 18.14 -30.40
C LEU A 221 23.40 19.52 -30.87
N ALA A 222 24.04 20.31 -30.00
CA ALA A 222 24.58 21.60 -30.34
C ALA A 222 25.69 21.50 -31.39
N ALA A 223 26.61 20.54 -31.26
CA ALA A 223 27.66 20.28 -32.24
C ALA A 223 27.08 19.90 -33.60
N TRP A 224 26.13 18.96 -33.62
CA TRP A 224 25.46 18.55 -34.84
C TRP A 224 24.73 19.71 -35.55
N LEU A 225 24.04 20.58 -34.79
CA LEU A 225 23.36 21.78 -35.35
C LEU A 225 24.34 22.80 -35.95
N ALA A 226 25.58 22.88 -35.42
CA ALA A 226 26.59 23.78 -35.92
C ALA A 226 27.21 23.31 -37.26
N GLU A 227 27.06 22.07 -37.61
CA GLU A 227 27.55 21.45 -38.84
C GLU A 227 26.55 21.49 -40.01
N GLN A 228 25.29 21.94 -39.76
CA GLN A 228 24.21 22.03 -40.78
C GLN A 228 24.18 23.38 -41.46
#